data_44cd5d3de7e54ff84c6d8ac71ff7a531
#
_entry.id   44cd5d3de7e54ff84c6d8ac71ff7a531
#
_cell.length_a   1.000
_cell.length_b   1.000
_cell.length_c   1.000
_cell.angle_alpha   90.00
_cell.angle_beta   90.00
_cell.angle_gamma   90.00
#
_symmetry.space_group_name_H-M   'P 1'
#
loop_
_entity.id
_entity.type
_entity.pdbx_description
1 polymer ?
#
loop_
_entity_poly.entity_id
_entity_poly.type
_entity_poly.pdbx_seq_one_letter_code
_entity_poly.pdbx_strand_id
1 'polypeptide(L)'
;MFTVAIHDMVERIGTWLDDQIDGATIFGPSRFGKSSAVDHWLQRLLSERYGGYVPLVVWSHTDSGSATAVGRFYAHLLEASGHRLAQARRSPLERQTMLVERWIELAAQGGGRFLVLVIDEAQGMSQREWLWLVELHSLLEKQRIRLCVFSIASLQFFDEPLGMALAGGAHVAARFMLASAPFHGVRTVDELAYVMRGYDEGSEWPAGSGCSFTAGLAPRPWAGGFRMADQAEALMLAMQDALPPRYAGPVDFPMKTVAHACRHVLLRVASGADVDSETSATAWQAAVENGGHRTLMALVSATAALRGAGRRESGHA
;
A
#
# COMPACT_ATOMS: atom_id res chain seq x y z
N MET A 1 -8.19 9.20 -1.58
CA MET A 1 -7.81 9.92 -2.83
C MET A 1 -7.00 8.98 -3.71
N PHE A 2 -7.23 9.03 -5.02
CA PHE A 2 -6.43 8.31 -6.00
C PHE A 2 -5.11 9.05 -6.25
N THR A 3 -4.01 8.32 -6.53
CA THR A 3 -2.69 8.91 -6.77
C THR A 3 -2.00 8.23 -7.95
N VAL A 4 -1.01 8.90 -8.53
CA VAL A 4 -0.17 8.31 -9.59
C VAL A 4 0.51 7.03 -9.09
N ALA A 5 1.00 7.02 -7.84
CA ALA A 5 1.61 5.83 -7.24
C ALA A 5 0.66 4.63 -7.15
N ILE A 6 -0.64 4.87 -6.91
CA ILE A 6 -1.66 3.81 -6.92
C ILE A 6 -1.83 3.27 -8.34
N HIS A 7 -1.92 4.16 -9.33
CA HIS A 7 -2.00 3.77 -10.73
C HIS A 7 -0.80 2.90 -11.13
N ASP A 8 0.41 3.38 -10.88
CA ASP A 8 1.65 2.69 -11.22
C ASP A 8 1.75 1.31 -10.55
N MET A 9 1.32 1.21 -9.29
CA MET A 9 1.28 -0.07 -8.57
C MET A 9 0.33 -1.06 -9.25
N VAL A 10 -0.89 -0.65 -9.59
CA VAL A 10 -1.89 -1.53 -10.21
C VAL A 10 -1.45 -1.94 -11.61
N GLU A 11 -0.93 -1.02 -12.42
CA GLU A 11 -0.38 -1.32 -13.74
C GLU A 11 0.78 -2.31 -13.65
N ARG A 12 1.65 -2.16 -12.65
CA ARG A 12 2.76 -3.09 -12.43
C ARG A 12 2.26 -4.49 -12.05
N ILE A 13 1.30 -4.58 -11.12
CA ILE A 13 0.68 -5.86 -10.73
C ILE A 13 -0.03 -6.48 -11.95
N GLY A 14 -0.76 -5.69 -12.72
CA GLY A 14 -1.42 -6.15 -13.95
C GLY A 14 -0.41 -6.72 -14.95
N THR A 15 0.69 -6.03 -15.19
CA THR A 15 1.77 -6.52 -16.07
C THR A 15 2.34 -7.85 -15.57
N TRP A 16 2.60 -7.99 -14.27
CA TRP A 16 3.09 -9.24 -13.70
C TRP A 16 2.09 -10.39 -13.81
N LEU A 17 0.79 -10.10 -13.73
CA LEU A 17 -0.25 -11.10 -13.97
C LEU A 17 -0.29 -11.54 -15.44
N ASP A 18 -0.17 -10.60 -16.37
CA ASP A 18 -0.11 -10.86 -17.82
C ASP A 18 1.12 -11.68 -18.20
N ASP A 19 2.28 -11.35 -17.61
CA ASP A 19 3.56 -12.06 -17.78
C ASP A 19 3.61 -13.40 -17.03
N GLN A 20 2.54 -13.76 -16.34
CA GLN A 20 2.42 -15.01 -15.59
C GLN A 20 3.47 -15.19 -14.47
N ILE A 21 3.87 -14.11 -13.81
CA ILE A 21 4.80 -14.14 -12.67
C ILE A 21 4.07 -14.67 -11.43
N ASP A 22 4.65 -15.67 -10.75
CA ASP A 22 4.06 -16.31 -9.57
C ASP A 22 4.13 -15.43 -8.33
N GLY A 23 5.08 -14.50 -8.27
CA GLY A 23 5.16 -13.56 -7.15
C GLY A 23 6.11 -12.42 -7.36
N ALA A 24 5.77 -11.29 -6.74
CA ALA A 24 6.56 -10.06 -6.80
C ALA A 24 6.33 -9.20 -5.55
N THR A 25 7.20 -8.21 -5.36
CA THR A 25 7.17 -7.33 -4.19
C THR A 25 6.99 -5.86 -4.60
N ILE A 26 6.02 -5.19 -4.02
CA ILE A 26 5.91 -3.74 -3.99
C ILE A 26 6.47 -3.24 -2.65
N PHE A 27 7.53 -2.48 -2.68
CA PHE A 27 8.18 -1.99 -1.47
C PHE A 27 8.25 -0.46 -1.44
N GLY A 28 8.18 0.12 -0.26
CA GLY A 28 8.28 1.57 -0.13
C GLY A 28 8.19 2.03 1.33
N PRO A 29 8.48 3.31 1.60
CA PRO A 29 8.43 3.83 2.96
C PRO A 29 7.04 3.67 3.59
N SER A 30 6.99 3.63 4.93
CA SER A 30 5.72 3.62 5.66
C SER A 30 4.99 4.95 5.47
N ARG A 31 3.65 4.92 5.49
CA ARG A 31 2.76 6.09 5.38
C ARG A 31 2.69 6.76 4.00
N PHE A 32 3.19 6.09 2.97
CA PHE A 32 3.12 6.55 1.58
C PHE A 32 1.78 6.18 0.89
N GLY A 33 0.99 5.30 1.47
CA GLY A 33 -0.35 4.96 0.97
C GLY A 33 -0.50 3.55 0.42
N LYS A 34 0.50 2.67 0.58
CA LYS A 34 0.47 1.28 0.07
C LYS A 34 -0.76 0.49 0.49
N SER A 35 -1.02 0.37 1.80
CA SER A 35 -2.20 -0.35 2.32
C SER A 35 -3.51 0.27 1.83
N SER A 36 -3.59 1.61 1.74
CA SER A 36 -4.76 2.29 1.19
C SER A 36 -4.98 1.98 -0.30
N ALA A 37 -3.89 1.80 -1.06
CA ALA A 37 -3.97 1.37 -2.46
C ALA A 37 -4.56 -0.04 -2.58
N VAL A 38 -4.12 -0.95 -1.72
CA VAL A 38 -4.61 -2.34 -1.66
C VAL A 38 -6.08 -2.38 -1.25
N ASP A 39 -6.44 -1.71 -0.14
CA ASP A 39 -7.78 -1.81 0.47
C ASP A 39 -8.89 -1.17 -0.36
N HIS A 40 -8.58 -0.08 -1.08
CA HIS A 40 -9.62 0.73 -1.71
C HIS A 40 -9.59 0.74 -3.24
N TRP A 41 -8.46 0.38 -3.85
CA TRP A 41 -8.26 0.59 -5.28
C TRP A 41 -7.93 -0.67 -6.07
N LEU A 42 -7.12 -1.56 -5.52
CA LEU A 42 -6.52 -2.68 -6.25
C LEU A 42 -7.59 -3.58 -6.90
N GLN A 43 -8.57 -4.06 -6.12
CA GLN A 43 -9.64 -4.92 -6.65
C GLN A 43 -10.40 -4.27 -7.79
N ARG A 44 -10.79 -2.99 -7.60
CA ARG A 44 -11.58 -2.26 -8.59
C ARG A 44 -10.79 -2.06 -9.88
N LEU A 45 -9.57 -1.55 -9.80
CA LEU A 45 -8.75 -1.23 -10.96
C LEU A 45 -8.30 -2.47 -11.73
N LEU A 46 -7.99 -3.58 -11.03
CA LEU A 46 -7.73 -4.85 -11.70
C LEU A 46 -9.00 -5.37 -12.41
N SER A 47 -10.17 -5.24 -11.78
CA SER A 47 -11.43 -5.62 -12.43
C SER A 47 -11.76 -4.77 -13.65
N GLU A 48 -11.46 -3.47 -13.60
CA GLU A 48 -11.57 -2.57 -14.76
C GLU A 48 -10.60 -2.98 -15.88
N ARG A 49 -9.31 -3.26 -15.54
CA ARG A 49 -8.30 -3.70 -16.51
C ARG A 49 -8.69 -4.99 -17.25
N TYR A 50 -9.22 -5.97 -16.53
CA TYR A 50 -9.56 -7.29 -17.09
C TYR A 50 -11.01 -7.39 -17.57
N GLY A 51 -11.81 -6.34 -17.43
CA GLY A 51 -13.21 -6.33 -17.84
C GLY A 51 -14.09 -7.28 -17.04
N GLY A 52 -13.70 -7.67 -15.83
CA GLY A 52 -14.45 -8.61 -15.02
C GLY A 52 -13.86 -8.85 -13.62
N TYR A 53 -14.46 -9.79 -12.90
CA TYR A 53 -14.02 -10.14 -11.55
C TYR A 53 -12.62 -10.77 -11.55
N VAL A 54 -11.73 -10.22 -10.75
CA VAL A 54 -10.41 -10.80 -10.46
C VAL A 54 -10.45 -11.46 -9.09
N PRO A 55 -10.14 -12.77 -8.96
CA PRO A 55 -10.15 -13.47 -7.69
C PRO A 55 -8.96 -13.01 -6.83
N LEU A 56 -9.22 -12.04 -5.96
CA LEU A 56 -8.23 -11.37 -5.11
C LEU A 56 -8.53 -11.65 -3.63
N VAL A 57 -7.52 -12.10 -2.91
CA VAL A 57 -7.50 -12.21 -1.46
C VAL A 57 -6.46 -11.24 -0.92
N VAL A 58 -6.86 -10.36 -0.01
CA VAL A 58 -5.96 -9.45 0.70
C VAL A 58 -5.81 -9.94 2.13
N TRP A 59 -4.58 -10.20 2.52
CA TRP A 59 -4.23 -10.57 3.89
C TRP A 59 -3.22 -9.59 4.47
N SER A 60 -3.65 -8.84 5.50
CA SER A 60 -2.73 -7.99 6.27
C SER A 60 -2.06 -8.84 7.35
N HIS A 61 -0.76 -9.08 7.20
CA HIS A 61 0.01 -9.83 8.18
C HIS A 61 0.11 -9.04 9.49
N THR A 62 -0.17 -9.72 10.60
CA THR A 62 -0.02 -9.16 11.95
C THR A 62 0.91 -10.06 12.76
N ASP A 63 2.00 -9.48 13.27
CA ASP A 63 2.87 -10.20 14.21
C ASP A 63 2.14 -10.38 15.54
N SER A 64 1.90 -11.62 15.91
CA SER A 64 1.24 -11.97 17.17
C SER A 64 2.22 -12.13 18.35
N GLY A 65 3.51 -11.85 18.15
CA GLY A 65 4.55 -11.93 19.19
C GLY A 65 4.84 -13.34 19.72
N SER A 66 4.21 -14.38 19.17
CA SER A 66 4.40 -15.77 19.55
C SER A 66 4.80 -16.62 18.35
N ALA A 67 5.44 -17.77 18.58
CA ALA A 67 5.76 -18.71 17.51
C ALA A 67 4.51 -19.02 16.68
N THR A 68 4.56 -18.71 15.39
CA THR A 68 3.43 -18.87 14.49
C THR A 68 3.12 -20.37 14.33
N ALA A 69 1.90 -20.76 14.67
CA ALA A 69 1.42 -22.12 14.45
C ALA A 69 0.74 -22.21 13.09
N VAL A 70 1.01 -23.27 12.33
CA VAL A 70 0.45 -23.51 10.99
C VAL A 70 -1.08 -23.39 10.95
N GLY A 71 -1.75 -23.87 11.99
CA GLY A 71 -3.21 -23.77 12.09
C GLY A 71 -3.72 -22.34 12.23
N ARG A 72 -2.93 -21.43 12.83
CA ARG A 72 -3.27 -20.01 12.90
C ARG A 72 -3.05 -19.33 11.54
N PHE A 73 -1.95 -19.63 10.87
CA PHE A 73 -1.67 -19.15 9.52
C PHE A 73 -2.83 -19.47 8.55
N TYR A 74 -3.28 -20.73 8.52
CA TYR A 74 -4.42 -21.10 7.67
C TYR A 74 -5.74 -20.44 8.11
N ALA A 75 -5.94 -20.22 9.42
CA ALA A 75 -7.14 -19.52 9.90
C ALA A 75 -7.17 -18.06 9.43
N HIS A 76 -6.04 -17.36 9.50
CA HIS A 76 -5.96 -15.97 9.01
C HIS A 76 -6.21 -15.87 7.49
N LEU A 77 -5.66 -16.81 6.70
CA LEU A 77 -5.93 -16.84 5.25
C LEU A 77 -7.39 -17.19 4.93
N LEU A 78 -8.02 -18.09 5.70
CA LEU A 78 -9.44 -18.37 5.59
C LEU A 78 -10.29 -17.13 5.90
N GLU A 79 -9.95 -16.40 6.95
CA GLU A 79 -10.61 -15.14 7.33
C GLU A 79 -10.47 -14.08 6.23
N ALA A 80 -9.25 -13.88 5.74
CA ALA A 80 -8.96 -12.99 4.61
C ALA A 80 -9.73 -13.37 3.34
N SER A 81 -10.00 -14.66 3.15
CA SER A 81 -10.81 -15.20 2.04
C SER A 81 -12.33 -15.13 2.27
N GLY A 82 -12.78 -14.49 3.37
CA GLY A 82 -14.20 -14.36 3.72
C GLY A 82 -14.89 -15.70 4.07
N HIS A 83 -14.13 -16.67 4.57
CA HIS A 83 -14.69 -17.97 4.94
C HIS A 83 -15.40 -17.91 6.31
N ARG A 84 -16.69 -18.26 6.37
CA ARG A 84 -17.52 -18.13 7.58
C ARG A 84 -17.04 -18.93 8.79
N LEU A 85 -16.36 -20.06 8.57
CA LEU A 85 -15.87 -20.95 9.62
C LEU A 85 -14.37 -20.78 9.90
N ALA A 86 -13.76 -19.67 9.54
CA ALA A 86 -12.33 -19.40 9.73
C ALA A 86 -11.88 -19.59 11.20
N GLN A 87 -12.72 -19.15 12.14
CA GLN A 87 -12.46 -19.21 13.59
C GLN A 87 -12.97 -20.50 14.26
N ALA A 88 -13.57 -21.45 13.52
CA ALA A 88 -14.04 -22.69 14.08
C ALA A 88 -12.87 -23.57 14.60
N ARG A 89 -13.12 -24.35 15.65
CA ARG A 89 -12.12 -25.32 16.15
C ARG A 89 -11.94 -26.44 15.12
N ARG A 90 -10.82 -26.41 14.43
CA ARG A 90 -10.43 -27.38 13.40
C ARG A 90 -8.95 -27.70 13.53
N SER A 91 -8.58 -28.90 13.10
CA SER A 91 -7.18 -29.28 12.99
C SER A 91 -6.48 -28.46 11.88
N PRO A 92 -5.15 -28.34 11.91
CA PRO A 92 -4.41 -27.67 10.84
C PRO A 92 -4.68 -28.25 9.45
N LEU A 93 -4.81 -29.58 9.33
CA LEU A 93 -5.10 -30.25 8.07
C LEU A 93 -6.50 -29.91 7.54
N GLU A 94 -7.53 -29.92 8.41
CA GLU A 94 -8.87 -29.50 8.00
C GLU A 94 -8.89 -28.04 7.52
N ARG A 95 -8.18 -27.13 8.22
CA ARG A 95 -8.07 -25.71 7.80
C ARG A 95 -7.38 -25.57 6.46
N GLN A 96 -6.31 -26.34 6.22
CA GLN A 96 -5.63 -26.36 4.93
C GLN A 96 -6.58 -26.80 3.80
N THR A 97 -7.31 -27.91 4.01
CA THR A 97 -8.29 -28.39 3.04
C THR A 97 -9.37 -27.36 2.76
N MET A 98 -9.98 -26.80 3.81
CA MET A 98 -10.99 -25.74 3.69
C MET A 98 -10.45 -24.51 2.93
N LEU A 99 -9.19 -24.14 3.17
CA LEU A 99 -8.56 -23.00 2.50
C LEU A 99 -8.35 -23.27 1.02
N VAL A 100 -7.84 -24.44 0.67
CA VAL A 100 -7.64 -24.83 -0.74
C VAL A 100 -8.98 -24.89 -1.47
N GLU A 101 -10.02 -25.50 -0.88
CA GLU A 101 -11.38 -25.56 -1.44
C GLU A 101 -11.93 -24.12 -1.66
N ARG A 102 -11.78 -23.26 -0.64
CA ARG A 102 -12.22 -21.86 -0.76
C ARG A 102 -11.51 -21.11 -1.88
N TRP A 103 -10.21 -21.32 -2.05
CA TRP A 103 -9.45 -20.68 -3.10
C TRP A 103 -9.78 -21.22 -4.50
N ILE A 104 -10.12 -22.51 -4.60
CA ILE A 104 -10.67 -23.08 -5.83
C ILE A 104 -12.02 -22.43 -6.20
N GLU A 105 -12.91 -22.23 -5.23
CA GLU A 105 -14.19 -21.54 -5.45
C GLU A 105 -13.98 -20.10 -5.94
N LEU A 106 -13.07 -19.34 -5.29
CA LEU A 106 -12.75 -17.96 -5.69
C LEU A 106 -12.15 -17.91 -7.11
N ALA A 107 -11.22 -18.81 -7.42
CA ALA A 107 -10.64 -18.91 -8.75
C ALA A 107 -11.70 -19.25 -9.80
N ALA A 108 -12.66 -20.15 -9.49
CA ALA A 108 -13.75 -20.51 -10.39
C ALA A 108 -14.64 -19.31 -10.74
N GLN A 109 -14.90 -18.41 -9.78
CA GLN A 109 -15.64 -17.15 -10.04
C GLN A 109 -14.90 -16.23 -11.01
N GLY A 110 -13.57 -16.26 -11.05
CA GLY A 110 -12.71 -15.51 -11.96
C GLY A 110 -12.26 -16.27 -13.20
N GLY A 111 -12.95 -17.35 -13.58
CA GLY A 111 -12.63 -18.16 -14.76
C GLY A 111 -11.76 -19.39 -14.49
N GLY A 112 -11.43 -19.69 -13.21
CA GLY A 112 -10.83 -20.96 -12.78
C GLY A 112 -9.33 -21.14 -13.03
N ARG A 113 -8.60 -20.11 -13.48
CA ARG A 113 -7.20 -20.28 -13.91
C ARG A 113 -6.16 -19.74 -12.91
N PHE A 114 -6.51 -18.75 -12.12
CA PHE A 114 -5.58 -18.10 -11.18
C PHE A 114 -6.31 -17.55 -9.95
N LEU A 115 -5.54 -17.32 -8.91
CA LEU A 115 -5.93 -16.59 -7.70
C LEU A 115 -4.81 -15.60 -7.36
N VAL A 116 -5.17 -14.40 -6.99
CA VAL A 116 -4.24 -13.37 -6.53
C VAL A 116 -4.29 -13.31 -5.00
N LEU A 117 -3.15 -13.51 -4.36
CA LEU A 117 -2.98 -13.26 -2.93
C LEU A 117 -2.10 -12.02 -2.75
N VAL A 118 -2.62 -11.01 -2.09
CA VAL A 118 -1.85 -9.85 -1.66
C VAL A 118 -1.57 -9.96 -0.17
N ILE A 119 -0.30 -9.89 0.19
CA ILE A 119 0.16 -9.91 1.58
C ILE A 119 0.62 -8.51 1.94
N ASP A 120 -0.18 -7.77 2.70
CA ASP A 120 0.24 -6.49 3.26
C ASP A 120 1.06 -6.70 4.53
N GLU A 121 2.03 -5.82 4.81
CA GLU A 121 3.03 -5.92 5.88
C GLU A 121 3.86 -7.22 5.77
N ALA A 122 4.19 -7.65 4.55
CA ALA A 122 4.89 -8.92 4.28
C ALA A 122 6.26 -9.04 4.97
N GLN A 123 6.90 -7.93 5.37
CA GLN A 123 8.13 -7.97 6.17
C GLN A 123 7.95 -8.61 7.56
N GLY A 124 6.71 -8.76 8.03
CA GLY A 124 6.41 -9.49 9.27
C GLY A 124 6.38 -11.01 9.13
N MET A 125 6.36 -11.54 7.91
CA MET A 125 6.27 -12.98 7.67
C MET A 125 7.54 -13.72 8.08
N SER A 126 7.36 -14.79 8.83
CA SER A 126 8.44 -15.72 9.17
C SER A 126 8.78 -16.64 7.98
N GLN A 127 10.01 -17.18 7.99
CA GLN A 127 10.41 -18.19 6.99
C GLN A 127 9.46 -19.41 6.96
N ARG A 128 8.91 -19.79 8.10
CA ARG A 128 7.94 -20.90 8.17
C ARG A 128 6.64 -20.60 7.44
N GLU A 129 6.13 -19.40 7.56
CA GLU A 129 4.91 -18.98 6.85
C GLU A 129 5.13 -18.98 5.34
N TRP A 130 6.29 -18.54 4.88
CA TRP A 130 6.67 -18.65 3.48
C TRP A 130 6.73 -20.09 2.99
N LEU A 131 7.24 -21.03 3.79
CA LEU A 131 7.25 -22.46 3.45
C LEU A 131 5.82 -23.05 3.38
N TRP A 132 4.93 -22.67 4.27
CA TRP A 132 3.52 -23.09 4.19
C TRP A 132 2.82 -22.49 2.98
N LEU A 133 3.18 -21.29 2.58
CA LEU A 133 2.67 -20.67 1.35
C LEU A 133 3.15 -21.41 0.09
N VAL A 134 4.40 -21.88 0.06
CA VAL A 134 4.92 -22.76 -1.00
C VAL A 134 4.12 -24.06 -1.09
N GLU A 135 3.75 -24.63 0.05
CA GLU A 135 2.89 -25.84 0.07
C GLU A 135 1.51 -25.56 -0.53
N LEU A 136 0.85 -24.45 -0.12
CA LEU A 136 -0.43 -24.03 -0.69
C LEU A 136 -0.33 -23.77 -2.20
N HIS A 137 0.74 -23.10 -2.65
CA HIS A 137 1.01 -22.87 -4.08
C HIS A 137 1.06 -24.21 -4.83
N SER A 138 1.80 -25.20 -4.30
CA SER A 138 1.93 -26.51 -4.93
C SER A 138 0.62 -27.31 -4.93
N LEU A 139 -0.24 -27.14 -3.91
CA LEU A 139 -1.56 -27.77 -3.87
C LEU A 139 -2.51 -27.19 -4.93
N LEU A 140 -2.50 -25.87 -5.11
CA LEU A 140 -3.30 -25.21 -6.16
C LEU A 140 -2.79 -25.53 -7.57
N GLU A 141 -1.47 -25.60 -7.76
CA GLU A 141 -0.87 -25.99 -9.04
C GLU A 141 -1.33 -27.39 -9.49
N LYS A 142 -1.46 -28.37 -8.57
CA LYS A 142 -2.04 -29.68 -8.85
C LYS A 142 -3.50 -29.59 -9.32
N GLN A 143 -4.23 -28.57 -8.91
CA GLN A 143 -5.58 -28.25 -9.36
C GLN A 143 -5.60 -27.37 -10.62
N ARG A 144 -4.44 -27.13 -11.23
CA ARG A 144 -4.26 -26.25 -12.41
C ARG A 144 -4.68 -24.80 -12.16
N ILE A 145 -4.58 -24.34 -10.91
CA ILE A 145 -4.79 -22.96 -10.52
C ILE A 145 -3.43 -22.37 -10.16
N ARG A 146 -3.09 -21.27 -10.84
CA ARG A 146 -1.89 -20.49 -10.52
C ARG A 146 -2.16 -19.56 -9.35
N LEU A 147 -1.37 -19.67 -8.29
CA LEU A 147 -1.37 -18.71 -7.19
C LEU A 147 -0.34 -17.61 -7.47
N CYS A 148 -0.81 -16.38 -7.68
CA CYS A 148 0.04 -15.20 -7.81
C CYS A 148 0.12 -14.48 -6.47
N VAL A 149 1.34 -14.32 -5.92
CA VAL A 149 1.57 -13.75 -4.59
C VAL A 149 2.25 -12.39 -4.71
N PHE A 150 1.56 -11.32 -4.32
CA PHE A 150 2.12 -9.97 -4.31
C PHE A 150 2.33 -9.49 -2.88
N SER A 151 3.59 -9.27 -2.53
CA SER A 151 4.00 -8.76 -1.22
C SER A 151 4.02 -7.25 -1.21
N ILE A 152 3.33 -6.63 -0.25
CA ILE A 152 3.42 -5.20 0.02
C ILE A 152 4.25 -5.04 1.28
N ALA A 153 5.39 -4.35 1.17
CA ALA A 153 6.37 -4.37 2.24
C ALA A 153 7.03 -3.00 2.48
N SER A 154 7.76 -2.89 3.59
CA SER A 154 8.62 -1.76 3.89
C SER A 154 9.90 -1.79 3.04
N LEU A 155 10.65 -0.68 3.04
CA LEU A 155 11.92 -0.58 2.32
C LEU A 155 12.94 -1.67 2.70
N GLN A 156 12.94 -2.12 3.93
CA GLN A 156 13.87 -3.13 4.45
C GLN A 156 13.69 -4.49 3.78
N PHE A 157 12.49 -4.78 3.29
CA PHE A 157 12.17 -6.03 2.63
C PHE A 157 12.85 -6.20 1.24
N PHE A 158 13.46 -5.16 0.72
CA PHE A 158 14.13 -5.23 -0.59
C PHE A 158 15.30 -6.24 -0.61
N ASP A 159 16.02 -6.37 0.50
CA ASP A 159 17.17 -7.28 0.62
C ASP A 159 16.77 -8.70 1.10
N GLU A 160 15.49 -8.91 1.43
CA GLU A 160 14.94 -10.17 1.94
C GLU A 160 15.12 -11.37 0.98
N PRO A 161 15.03 -11.23 -0.36
CA PRO A 161 15.26 -12.36 -1.26
C PRO A 161 16.62 -13.02 -1.09
N LEU A 162 17.67 -12.22 -0.90
CA LEU A 162 19.03 -12.74 -0.65
C LEU A 162 19.14 -13.35 0.75
N GLY A 163 18.60 -12.67 1.77
CA GLY A 163 18.54 -13.18 3.14
C GLY A 163 17.78 -14.50 3.23
N MET A 164 16.64 -14.60 2.56
CA MET A 164 15.86 -15.81 2.45
C MET A 164 16.64 -16.94 1.77
N ALA A 165 17.31 -16.66 0.68
CA ALA A 165 18.12 -17.65 -0.03
C ALA A 165 19.29 -18.18 0.82
N LEU A 166 19.99 -17.30 1.52
CA LEU A 166 21.11 -17.65 2.41
C LEU A 166 20.65 -18.46 3.64
N ALA A 167 19.42 -18.23 4.10
CA ALA A 167 18.80 -19.00 5.19
C ALA A 167 18.21 -20.36 4.74
N GLY A 168 18.46 -20.80 3.50
CA GLY A 168 17.97 -22.07 2.95
C GLY A 168 16.60 -21.97 2.27
N GLY A 169 16.04 -20.78 2.13
CA GLY A 169 14.75 -20.50 1.48
C GLY A 169 14.86 -20.08 0.01
N ALA A 170 15.91 -20.49 -0.71
CA ALA A 170 16.14 -20.10 -2.12
C ALA A 170 14.92 -20.40 -3.02
N HIS A 171 14.23 -21.51 -2.80
CA HIS A 171 13.03 -21.88 -3.54
C HIS A 171 11.81 -20.99 -3.24
N VAL A 172 11.74 -20.36 -2.06
CA VAL A 172 10.74 -19.34 -1.71
C VAL A 172 11.05 -18.05 -2.47
N ALA A 173 12.30 -17.57 -2.37
CA ALA A 173 12.75 -16.37 -3.05
C ALA A 173 12.55 -16.48 -4.57
N ALA A 174 12.91 -17.62 -5.16
CA ALA A 174 12.75 -17.89 -6.58
C ALA A 174 11.29 -17.88 -7.06
N ARG A 175 10.33 -18.23 -6.19
CA ARG A 175 8.90 -18.21 -6.54
C ARG A 175 8.26 -16.83 -6.33
N PHE A 176 8.52 -16.19 -5.19
CA PHE A 176 7.69 -15.08 -4.74
C PHE A 176 8.39 -13.72 -4.68
N MET A 177 9.72 -13.67 -4.88
CA MET A 177 10.50 -12.46 -4.58
C MET A 177 11.44 -11.99 -5.71
N LEU A 178 11.42 -12.61 -6.89
CA LEU A 178 12.35 -12.24 -7.97
C LEU A 178 12.02 -10.90 -8.63
N ALA A 179 10.75 -10.58 -8.76
CA ALA A 179 10.32 -9.31 -9.31
C ALA A 179 9.99 -8.32 -8.18
N SER A 180 10.34 -7.06 -8.38
CA SER A 180 10.00 -6.01 -7.42
C SER A 180 9.85 -4.66 -8.06
N ALA A 181 9.06 -3.78 -7.44
CA ALA A 181 8.92 -2.38 -7.84
C ALA A 181 8.77 -1.47 -6.62
N PRO A 182 9.27 -0.23 -6.67
CA PRO A 182 9.08 0.74 -5.62
C PRO A 182 7.65 1.31 -5.66
N PHE A 183 7.09 1.57 -4.47
CA PHE A 183 5.92 2.42 -4.30
C PHE A 183 6.41 3.79 -3.85
N HIS A 184 6.15 4.80 -4.66
CA HIS A 184 6.61 6.17 -4.39
C HIS A 184 5.55 7.02 -3.68
N GLY A 185 5.99 8.17 -3.14
CA GLY A 185 5.12 9.24 -2.67
C GLY A 185 4.77 10.24 -3.76
N VAL A 186 4.33 11.41 -3.34
CA VAL A 186 4.12 12.56 -4.24
C VAL A 186 5.47 13.19 -4.58
N ARG A 187 5.77 13.37 -5.87
CA ARG A 187 7.09 13.80 -6.36
C ARG A 187 7.07 15.18 -6.98
N THR A 188 5.96 15.57 -7.59
CA THR A 188 5.85 16.83 -8.33
C THR A 188 4.66 17.66 -7.86
N VAL A 189 4.69 18.95 -8.17
CA VAL A 189 3.54 19.85 -7.92
C VAL A 189 2.31 19.37 -8.67
N ASP A 190 2.47 18.88 -9.91
CA ASP A 190 1.35 18.38 -10.71
C ASP A 190 0.70 17.13 -10.09
N GLU A 191 1.52 16.17 -9.58
CA GLU A 191 1.01 15.01 -8.83
C GLU A 191 0.27 15.46 -7.56
N LEU A 192 0.79 16.47 -6.85
CA LEU A 192 0.16 17.02 -5.66
C LEU A 192 -1.16 17.72 -6.01
N ALA A 193 -1.16 18.56 -7.05
CA ALA A 193 -2.37 19.24 -7.52
C ALA A 193 -3.45 18.22 -7.95
N TYR A 194 -3.04 17.14 -8.62
CA TYR A 194 -3.95 16.05 -8.98
C TYR A 194 -4.60 15.41 -7.74
N VAL A 195 -3.80 15.11 -6.71
CA VAL A 195 -4.32 14.56 -5.44
C VAL A 195 -5.23 15.55 -4.73
N MET A 196 -4.84 16.83 -4.68
CA MET A 196 -5.62 17.88 -4.01
C MET A 196 -6.91 18.22 -4.76
N ARG A 197 -6.94 18.11 -6.10
CA ARG A 197 -8.17 18.17 -6.90
C ARG A 197 -9.20 17.11 -6.48
N GLY A 198 -8.74 15.97 -5.96
CA GLY A 198 -9.64 14.98 -5.38
C GLY A 198 -10.50 15.50 -4.22
N TYR A 199 -10.04 16.52 -3.47
CA TYR A 199 -10.86 17.18 -2.44
C TYR A 199 -11.90 18.13 -3.06
N ASP A 200 -11.63 18.65 -4.26
CA ASP A 200 -12.49 19.60 -4.96
C ASP A 200 -13.57 18.89 -5.80
N GLU A 201 -13.24 17.78 -6.46
CA GLU A 201 -14.09 17.15 -7.48
C GLU A 201 -14.30 15.65 -7.25
N GLY A 202 -13.27 14.94 -6.78
CA GLY A 202 -13.25 13.48 -6.66
C GLY A 202 -13.73 12.92 -5.31
N SER A 203 -14.23 13.77 -4.43
CA SER A 203 -14.76 13.41 -3.11
C SER A 203 -16.23 13.76 -2.99
N GLU A 204 -16.96 13.02 -2.16
CA GLU A 204 -18.35 13.30 -1.87
C GLU A 204 -18.64 12.99 -0.41
N TRP A 205 -19.25 13.91 0.30
CA TRP A 205 -19.68 13.69 1.68
C TRP A 205 -20.92 14.53 2.05
N PRO A 206 -22.01 13.92 2.55
CA PRO A 206 -22.22 12.45 2.56
C PRO A 206 -22.27 11.83 1.17
N ALA A 207 -22.12 10.51 1.09
CA ALA A 207 -22.22 9.82 -0.20
C ALA A 207 -23.57 10.10 -0.87
N GLY A 208 -23.59 10.38 -2.19
CA GLY A 208 -24.77 10.74 -2.96
C GLY A 208 -25.22 12.20 -2.78
N SER A 209 -24.44 13.05 -2.09
CA SER A 209 -24.79 14.47 -1.88
C SER A 209 -24.44 15.39 -3.03
N GLY A 210 -23.54 14.99 -3.92
CA GLY A 210 -22.94 15.85 -4.94
C GLY A 210 -22.03 16.94 -4.36
N CYS A 211 -21.72 16.88 -3.04
CA CYS A 211 -20.93 17.89 -2.35
C CYS A 211 -19.51 17.38 -2.07
N SER A 212 -18.49 18.04 -2.66
CA SER A 212 -17.09 17.70 -2.41
C SER A 212 -16.64 18.12 -1.00
N PHE A 213 -15.50 17.59 -0.53
CA PHE A 213 -14.96 17.98 0.77
C PHE A 213 -14.69 19.48 0.85
N THR A 214 -14.09 20.07 -0.19
CA THR A 214 -13.82 21.51 -0.21
C THR A 214 -15.13 22.32 -0.22
N ALA A 215 -16.11 21.94 -1.04
CA ALA A 215 -17.38 22.64 -1.10
C ALA A 215 -18.16 22.53 0.23
N GLY A 216 -18.14 21.35 0.87
CA GLY A 216 -18.86 21.12 2.12
C GLY A 216 -18.22 21.77 3.35
N LEU A 217 -16.88 21.75 3.44
CA LEU A 217 -16.15 22.29 4.59
C LEU A 217 -15.81 23.78 4.46
N ALA A 218 -15.69 24.29 3.24
CA ALA A 218 -15.36 25.68 2.93
C ALA A 218 -16.38 26.31 1.95
N PRO A 219 -17.69 26.32 2.22
CA PRO A 219 -18.70 26.66 1.21
C PRO A 219 -18.62 28.11 0.71
N ARG A 220 -18.27 29.07 1.56
CA ARG A 220 -18.09 30.46 1.15
C ARG A 220 -16.85 30.66 0.30
N PRO A 221 -15.63 30.21 0.72
CA PRO A 221 -14.45 30.23 -0.13
C PRO A 221 -14.65 29.49 -1.46
N TRP A 222 -15.29 28.31 -1.44
CA TRP A 222 -15.62 27.54 -2.65
C TRP A 222 -16.45 28.36 -3.65
N ALA A 223 -17.51 29.04 -3.17
CA ALA A 223 -18.34 29.91 -3.99
C ALA A 223 -17.55 31.11 -4.53
N GLY A 224 -16.53 31.59 -3.79
CA GLY A 224 -15.59 32.62 -4.20
C GLY A 224 -14.48 32.16 -5.16
N GLY A 225 -14.46 30.86 -5.54
CA GLY A 225 -13.48 30.32 -6.48
C GLY A 225 -12.30 29.59 -5.83
N PHE A 226 -12.23 29.50 -4.50
CA PHE A 226 -11.19 28.74 -3.81
C PHE A 226 -11.17 27.27 -4.22
N ARG A 227 -10.00 26.75 -4.52
CA ARG A 227 -9.76 25.31 -4.81
C ARG A 227 -8.53 24.84 -4.04
N MET A 228 -8.63 23.64 -3.46
CA MET A 228 -7.49 23.00 -2.80
C MET A 228 -6.36 22.71 -3.78
N ALA A 229 -6.68 22.35 -5.02
CA ALA A 229 -5.68 22.06 -6.05
C ALA A 229 -4.77 23.27 -6.34
N ASP A 230 -5.27 24.50 -6.23
CA ASP A 230 -4.50 25.73 -6.45
C ASP A 230 -3.44 25.98 -5.36
N GLN A 231 -3.54 25.25 -4.23
CA GLN A 231 -2.60 25.36 -3.12
C GLN A 231 -1.43 24.37 -3.20
N ALA A 232 -1.32 23.61 -4.29
CA ALA A 232 -0.35 22.51 -4.40
C ALA A 232 1.10 23.01 -4.33
N GLU A 233 1.42 24.14 -4.96
CA GLU A 233 2.77 24.71 -4.93
C GLU A 233 3.16 25.13 -3.50
N ALA A 234 2.27 25.81 -2.80
CA ALA A 234 2.51 26.27 -1.42
C ALA A 234 2.72 25.08 -0.46
N LEU A 235 1.91 24.02 -0.57
CA LEU A 235 2.07 22.82 0.23
C LEU A 235 3.37 22.07 -0.14
N MET A 236 3.71 21.99 -1.42
CA MET A 236 4.95 21.35 -1.87
C MET A 236 6.17 22.04 -1.27
N LEU A 237 6.24 23.38 -1.33
CA LEU A 237 7.30 24.19 -0.73
C LEU A 237 7.38 23.97 0.79
N ALA A 238 6.24 23.98 1.49
CA ALA A 238 6.21 23.72 2.92
C ALA A 238 6.77 22.34 3.29
N MET A 239 6.47 21.30 2.50
CA MET A 239 7.02 19.95 2.71
C MET A 239 8.53 19.89 2.42
N GLN A 240 9.01 20.60 1.40
CA GLN A 240 10.45 20.70 1.08
C GLN A 240 11.24 21.43 2.18
N ASP A 241 10.72 22.54 2.67
CA ASP A 241 11.34 23.34 3.73
C ASP A 241 11.38 22.58 5.08
N ALA A 242 10.41 21.69 5.31
CA ALA A 242 10.34 20.87 6.51
C ALA A 242 11.20 19.60 6.45
N LEU A 243 11.98 19.37 5.39
CA LEU A 243 12.92 18.25 5.33
C LEU A 243 13.97 18.35 6.44
N PRO A 244 14.42 17.20 7.00
CA PRO A 244 15.48 17.22 8.00
C PRO A 244 16.82 17.70 7.37
N PRO A 245 17.70 18.32 8.18
CA PRO A 245 19.02 18.71 7.71
C PRO A 245 19.78 17.51 7.11
N ARG A 246 20.42 17.68 5.97
CA ARG A 246 21.19 16.63 5.28
C ARG A 246 20.31 15.44 4.85
N TYR A 247 19.06 15.69 4.49
CA TYR A 247 18.21 14.64 3.94
C TYR A 247 18.87 13.97 2.74
N ALA A 248 18.99 12.65 2.78
CA ALA A 248 19.63 11.82 1.74
C ALA A 248 18.68 10.75 1.15
N GLY A 249 17.38 10.84 1.45
CA GLY A 249 16.36 9.92 0.91
C GLY A 249 15.85 10.35 -0.47
N PRO A 250 14.93 9.57 -1.05
CA PRO A 250 14.22 9.96 -2.26
C PRO A 250 13.39 11.23 -2.01
N VAL A 251 13.33 12.11 -3.02
CA VAL A 251 12.56 13.36 -2.94
C VAL A 251 11.11 13.08 -3.35
N ASP A 252 10.44 12.29 -2.54
CA ASP A 252 9.01 11.98 -2.66
C ASP A 252 8.34 12.06 -1.27
N PHE A 253 7.13 12.58 -1.23
CA PHE A 253 6.47 12.98 0.00
C PHE A 253 5.34 12.03 0.39
N PRO A 254 5.19 11.76 1.71
CA PRO A 254 4.19 10.81 2.21
C PRO A 254 2.76 11.32 2.01
N MET A 255 1.88 10.49 1.49
CA MET A 255 0.44 10.79 1.41
C MET A 255 -0.18 11.13 2.76
N LYS A 256 0.37 10.58 3.86
CA LYS A 256 -0.08 10.94 5.22
C LYS A 256 0.09 12.42 5.50
N THR A 257 1.23 13.02 5.09
CA THR A 257 1.47 14.46 5.28
C THR A 257 0.48 15.28 4.46
N VAL A 258 0.30 14.95 3.17
CA VAL A 258 -0.65 15.64 2.30
C VAL A 258 -2.07 15.60 2.87
N ALA A 259 -2.54 14.40 3.22
CA ALA A 259 -3.89 14.23 3.79
C ALA A 259 -4.07 14.96 5.12
N HIS A 260 -3.03 14.96 5.98
CA HIS A 260 -3.08 15.69 7.25
C HIS A 260 -3.16 17.20 7.03
N ALA A 261 -2.31 17.76 6.18
CA ALA A 261 -2.25 19.20 5.93
C ALA A 261 -3.55 19.71 5.26
N CYS A 262 -4.03 19.04 4.22
CA CYS A 262 -5.30 19.38 3.58
C CYS A 262 -6.48 19.34 4.56
N ARG A 263 -6.58 18.27 5.36
CA ARG A 263 -7.63 18.15 6.38
C ARG A 263 -7.53 19.24 7.44
N HIS A 264 -6.31 19.57 7.88
CA HIS A 264 -6.09 20.63 8.88
C HIS A 264 -6.65 21.96 8.38
N VAL A 265 -6.26 22.41 7.19
CA VAL A 265 -6.74 23.65 6.59
C VAL A 265 -8.26 23.66 6.43
N LEU A 266 -8.84 22.62 5.84
CA LEU A 266 -10.30 22.54 5.63
C LEU A 266 -11.09 22.58 6.94
N LEU A 267 -10.63 21.91 7.99
CA LEU A 267 -11.30 21.93 9.30
C LEU A 267 -11.17 23.30 10.01
N ARG A 268 -10.05 23.99 9.86
CA ARG A 268 -9.86 25.36 10.37
C ARG A 268 -10.83 26.32 9.69
N VAL A 269 -10.92 26.27 8.36
CA VAL A 269 -11.85 27.09 7.58
C VAL A 269 -13.31 26.74 7.95
N ALA A 270 -13.65 25.47 8.10
CA ALA A 270 -14.98 25.04 8.54
C ALA A 270 -15.33 25.57 9.96
N SER A 271 -14.31 25.78 10.80
CA SER A 271 -14.47 26.37 12.15
C SER A 271 -14.56 27.90 12.15
N GLY A 272 -14.55 28.54 10.97
CA GLY A 272 -14.71 29.97 10.79
C GLY A 272 -13.41 30.76 10.64
N ALA A 273 -12.25 30.08 10.50
CA ALA A 273 -11.00 30.77 10.17
C ALA A 273 -11.02 31.29 8.72
N ASP A 274 -10.32 32.38 8.50
CA ASP A 274 -10.17 32.98 7.18
C ASP A 274 -9.31 32.09 6.25
N VAL A 275 -9.79 31.84 5.04
CA VAL A 275 -9.13 30.92 4.11
C VAL A 275 -7.76 31.43 3.66
N ASP A 276 -7.59 32.71 3.38
CA ASP A 276 -6.32 33.29 2.93
C ASP A 276 -5.26 33.19 4.04
N SER A 277 -5.69 33.36 5.29
CA SER A 277 -4.83 33.17 6.45
C SER A 277 -4.41 31.72 6.63
N GLU A 278 -5.33 30.75 6.51
CA GLU A 278 -5.08 29.31 6.69
C GLU A 278 -4.36 28.66 5.49
N THR A 279 -4.29 29.34 4.34
CA THR A 279 -3.53 28.91 3.15
C THR A 279 -2.25 29.74 2.93
N SER A 280 -1.90 30.60 3.87
CA SER A 280 -0.61 31.29 3.84
C SER A 280 0.57 30.32 3.94
N ALA A 281 1.76 30.71 3.46
CA ALA A 281 2.97 29.89 3.54
C ALA A 281 3.28 29.44 4.98
N THR A 282 3.11 30.34 5.96
CA THR A 282 3.31 30.03 7.38
C THR A 282 2.28 29.04 7.91
N ALA A 283 1.03 29.10 7.47
CA ALA A 283 -0.01 28.14 7.86
C ALA A 283 0.26 26.74 7.30
N TRP A 284 0.67 26.64 6.03
CA TRP A 284 1.08 25.37 5.44
C TRP A 284 2.30 24.76 6.15
N GLN A 285 3.33 25.58 6.47
CA GLN A 285 4.47 25.12 7.26
C GLN A 285 4.05 24.56 8.62
N ALA A 286 3.19 25.29 9.35
CA ALA A 286 2.67 24.83 10.64
C ALA A 286 1.85 23.51 10.50
N ALA A 287 1.01 23.39 9.48
CA ALA A 287 0.23 22.19 9.22
C ALA A 287 1.11 20.97 8.92
N VAL A 288 2.18 21.15 8.15
CA VAL A 288 3.15 20.11 7.80
C VAL A 288 3.97 19.70 9.04
N GLU A 289 4.46 20.64 9.84
CA GLU A 289 5.23 20.38 11.05
C GLU A 289 4.38 19.66 12.11
N ASN A 290 3.17 20.16 12.37
CA ASN A 290 2.23 19.53 13.30
C ASN A 290 1.84 18.10 12.89
N GLY A 291 1.88 17.80 11.60
CA GLY A 291 1.70 16.45 11.05
C GLY A 291 2.87 15.49 11.28
N GLY A 292 3.97 15.96 11.88
CA GLY A 292 5.17 15.16 12.15
C GLY A 292 5.99 14.84 10.90
N HIS A 293 5.88 15.65 9.85
CA HIS A 293 6.54 15.43 8.56
C HIS A 293 8.06 15.30 8.69
N ARG A 294 8.72 16.23 9.40
CA ARG A 294 10.18 16.20 9.63
C ARG A 294 10.66 14.90 10.23
N THR A 295 9.97 14.40 11.26
CA THR A 295 10.29 13.12 11.90
C THR A 295 10.10 11.95 10.94
N LEU A 296 9.00 11.93 10.19
CA LEU A 296 8.73 10.88 9.22
C LEU A 296 9.81 10.85 8.12
N MET A 297 10.19 12.01 7.58
CA MET A 297 11.24 12.10 6.55
C MET A 297 12.63 11.76 7.10
N ALA A 298 12.90 12.03 8.38
CA ALA A 298 14.13 11.58 9.04
C ALA A 298 14.20 10.03 9.10
N LEU A 299 13.10 9.35 9.41
CA LEU A 299 13.02 7.88 9.39
C LEU A 299 13.23 7.32 7.97
N VAL A 300 12.64 7.96 6.95
CA VAL A 300 12.83 7.58 5.54
C VAL A 300 14.31 7.71 5.15
N SER A 301 14.95 8.84 5.50
CA SER A 301 16.37 9.08 5.23
C SER A 301 17.28 8.06 5.92
N ALA A 302 17.04 7.76 7.20
CA ALA A 302 17.81 6.77 7.95
C ALA A 302 17.71 5.37 7.32
N THR A 303 16.50 4.96 6.90
CA THR A 303 16.29 3.67 6.24
C THR A 303 17.00 3.60 4.88
N ALA A 304 16.99 4.70 4.10
CA ALA A 304 17.68 4.78 2.83
C ALA A 304 19.22 4.73 2.98
N ALA A 305 19.76 5.36 4.03
CA ALA A 305 21.19 5.36 4.33
C ALA A 305 21.71 3.96 4.70
N LEU A 306 20.96 3.19 5.47
CA LEU A 306 21.29 1.79 5.82
C LEU A 306 21.42 0.92 4.58
N ARG A 307 20.55 1.10 3.57
CA ARG A 307 20.63 0.38 2.28
C ARG A 307 21.89 0.74 1.48
N GLY A 308 22.29 2.02 1.50
CA GLY A 308 23.50 2.48 0.81
C GLY A 308 24.79 1.92 1.43
N ALA A 309 24.82 1.69 2.72
CA ALA A 309 25.95 1.09 3.43
C ALA A 309 26.09 -0.42 3.12
N GLY A 310 25.00 -1.19 3.19
CA GLY A 310 25.02 -2.62 2.92
C GLY A 310 25.44 -2.97 1.47
N ARG A 311 25.09 -2.12 0.49
CA ARG A 311 25.55 -2.29 -0.91
C ARG A 311 27.06 -2.09 -1.11
N ARG A 312 27.71 -1.28 -0.27
CA ARG A 312 29.18 -1.06 -0.38
C ARG A 312 29.98 -2.20 0.20
N GLU A 313 29.45 -2.92 1.18
CA GLU A 313 30.10 -4.09 1.77
C GLU A 313 29.96 -5.34 0.91
N SER A 314 28.83 -5.53 0.21
CA SER A 314 28.63 -6.67 -0.69
C SER A 314 29.28 -6.53 -2.08
N GLY A 315 29.79 -5.36 -2.43
CA GLY A 315 30.52 -5.09 -3.69
C GLY A 315 32.03 -5.30 -3.61
N HIS A 316 32.55 -5.75 -2.48
CA HIS A 316 34.01 -5.97 -2.24
C HIS A 316 34.34 -7.42 -1.80
N ALA A 317 33.43 -8.35 -1.96
CA ALA A 317 33.63 -9.78 -1.70
C ALA A 317 33.70 -10.60 -2.99
#